data_271448e4e1e4f47a3dfe820193cbf1e3
#
_entry.id   271448e4e1e4f47a3dfe820193cbf1e3
#
_cell.length_a   1.000
_cell.length_b   1.000
_cell.length_c   1.000
_cell.angle_alpha   90.00
_cell.angle_beta   90.00
_cell.angle_gamma   90.00
#
_symmetry.space_group_name_H-M   'P 1'
#
loop_
_entity.id
_entity.type
_entity.pdbx_description
1 polymer ?
#
loop_
_entity_poly.entity_id
_entity_poly.type
_entity_poly.pdbx_seq_one_letter_code
_entity_poly.pdbx_strand_id
1 'polypeptide(L)'
;NLIGTFYQPSAVICDTAFLSSLPPEEMSGGLAEIIKYGLIYDHDFFVWLQPNISNILKQDMSSLRHAVQRSCQIKAEIVAQDETEQSIRAILNFGHTFGHAIENQTGYGQWGHGQAVAAGMVLAARLSAKMSLISEEDLEMIKSILSKAGLPVEPPKINVNDFIDNM
;
A
#
# COMPACT_ATOMS: atom_id res chain seq x y z
N ASN A 1 -8.75 -15.08 3.62
CA ASN A 1 -10.11 -14.50 3.59
C ASN A 1 -11.23 -15.54 3.30
N LEU A 2 -10.99 -16.82 3.54
CA LEU A 2 -11.99 -17.87 3.36
C LEU A 2 -12.81 -18.16 4.64
N ILE A 3 -12.45 -17.54 5.77
CA ILE A 3 -13.14 -17.71 7.05
C ILE A 3 -13.71 -16.36 7.46
N GLY A 4 -15.04 -16.29 7.60
CA GLY A 4 -15.75 -15.08 7.99
C GLY A 4 -17.09 -14.95 7.28
N THR A 5 -17.77 -13.83 7.51
CA THR A 5 -19.02 -13.47 6.85
C THR A 5 -18.77 -12.33 5.85
N PHE A 6 -19.45 -12.39 4.70
CA PHE A 6 -19.50 -11.25 3.75
C PHE A 6 -20.56 -10.25 4.27
N TYR A 7 -20.25 -9.62 5.39
CA TYR A 7 -21.10 -8.63 6.04
C TYR A 7 -20.28 -7.45 6.54
N GLN A 8 -20.74 -6.23 6.29
CA GLN A 8 -20.02 -5.03 6.69
C GLN A 8 -20.06 -4.90 8.22
N PRO A 9 -18.93 -4.53 8.86
CA PRO A 9 -18.88 -4.34 10.31
C PRO A 9 -19.69 -3.12 10.72
N SER A 10 -20.41 -3.22 11.84
CA SER A 10 -21.11 -2.08 12.45
C SER A 10 -20.17 -1.06 13.09
N ALA A 11 -18.96 -1.50 13.48
CA ALA A 11 -17.92 -0.64 14.03
C ALA A 11 -16.54 -1.29 13.79
N VAL A 12 -15.52 -0.45 13.63
CA VAL A 12 -14.11 -0.86 13.54
C VAL A 12 -13.34 -0.15 14.65
N ILE A 13 -12.68 -0.92 15.52
CA ILE A 13 -11.86 -0.40 16.62
C ILE A 13 -10.39 -0.67 16.31
N CYS A 14 -9.58 0.39 16.23
CA CYS A 14 -8.15 0.31 15.98
C CYS A 14 -7.40 0.87 17.20
N ASP A 15 -6.87 -0.01 18.04
CA ASP A 15 -6.01 0.39 19.15
C ASP A 15 -4.55 0.45 18.66
N THR A 16 -4.05 1.68 18.51
CA THR A 16 -2.68 1.92 18.02
C THR A 16 -1.59 1.49 19.02
N ALA A 17 -1.93 1.17 20.29
CA ALA A 17 -0.97 0.66 21.25
C ALA A 17 -0.37 -0.69 20.82
N PHE A 18 -1.13 -1.53 20.11
CA PHE A 18 -0.64 -2.80 19.59
C PHE A 18 0.47 -2.66 18.54
N LEU A 19 0.58 -1.51 17.87
CA LEU A 19 1.63 -1.26 16.89
C LEU A 19 3.03 -1.23 17.53
N SER A 20 3.12 -0.99 18.85
CA SER A 20 4.40 -0.98 19.57
C SER A 20 5.10 -2.35 19.61
N SER A 21 4.36 -3.44 19.39
CA SER A 21 4.90 -4.81 19.39
C SER A 21 5.24 -5.32 17.99
N LEU A 22 4.98 -4.54 16.92
CA LEU A 22 5.28 -4.96 15.56
C LEU A 22 6.79 -4.95 15.29
N PRO A 23 7.31 -5.99 14.61
CA PRO A 23 8.65 -5.95 14.03
C PRO A 23 8.80 -4.78 13.04
N PRO A 24 10.02 -4.24 12.86
CA PRO A 24 10.24 -3.12 11.93
C PRO A 24 9.78 -3.39 10.49
N GLU A 25 9.95 -4.63 10.02
CA GLU A 25 9.53 -5.04 8.68
C GLU A 25 8.01 -4.99 8.51
N GLU A 26 7.25 -5.39 9.53
CA GLU A 26 5.78 -5.33 9.53
C GLU A 26 5.28 -3.89 9.61
N MET A 27 5.95 -3.05 10.39
CA MET A 27 5.67 -1.61 10.43
C MET A 27 5.89 -0.97 9.07
N SER A 28 7.01 -1.27 8.42
CA SER A 28 7.32 -0.80 7.07
C SER A 28 6.31 -1.33 6.05
N GLY A 29 5.96 -2.63 6.14
CA GLY A 29 4.93 -3.25 5.30
C GLY A 29 3.56 -2.57 5.41
N GLY A 30 3.14 -2.24 6.63
CA GLY A 30 1.91 -1.48 6.87
C GLY A 30 1.93 -0.08 6.24
N LEU A 31 3.10 0.57 6.18
CA LEU A 31 3.26 1.86 5.51
C LEU A 31 3.00 1.80 4.01
N ALA A 32 3.24 0.68 3.33
CA ALA A 32 2.89 0.52 1.91
C ALA A 32 1.40 0.79 1.68
N GLU A 33 0.53 0.23 2.52
CA GLU A 33 -0.92 0.44 2.45
C GLU A 33 -1.33 1.88 2.79
N ILE A 34 -0.69 2.48 3.80
CA ILE A 34 -0.93 3.88 4.19
C ILE A 34 -0.54 4.84 3.05
N ILE A 35 0.64 4.65 2.45
CA ILE A 35 1.11 5.44 1.30
C ILE A 35 0.17 5.26 0.11
N LYS A 36 -0.32 4.04 -0.13
CA LYS A 36 -1.29 3.76 -1.18
C LYS A 36 -2.51 4.66 -1.07
N TYR A 37 -3.10 4.83 0.11
CA TYR A 37 -4.27 5.71 0.28
C TYR A 37 -3.98 7.16 -0.13
N GLY A 38 -2.81 7.68 0.21
CA GLY A 38 -2.40 9.01 -0.24
C GLY A 38 -2.27 9.11 -1.76
N LEU A 39 -1.72 8.08 -2.40
CA LEU A 39 -1.52 8.05 -3.85
C LEU A 39 -2.83 7.93 -4.65
N ILE A 40 -3.79 7.12 -4.18
CA ILE A 40 -5.00 6.81 -4.95
C ILE A 40 -6.18 7.73 -4.67
N TYR A 41 -6.20 8.43 -3.53
CA TYR A 41 -7.43 9.10 -3.10
C TYR A 41 -7.22 10.47 -2.44
N ASP A 42 -6.18 10.67 -1.64
CA ASP A 42 -6.01 11.86 -0.81
C ASP A 42 -4.60 12.47 -0.96
N HIS A 43 -4.50 13.45 -1.86
CA HIS A 43 -3.26 14.16 -2.12
C HIS A 43 -2.73 14.90 -0.89
N ASP A 44 -3.59 15.53 -0.08
CA ASP A 44 -3.17 16.24 1.13
C ASP A 44 -2.59 15.29 2.17
N PHE A 45 -3.18 14.09 2.28
CA PHE A 45 -2.63 13.04 3.11
C PHE A 45 -1.27 12.55 2.58
N PHE A 46 -1.10 12.42 1.26
CA PHE A 46 0.18 12.09 0.66
C PHE A 46 1.25 13.14 0.96
N VAL A 47 0.94 14.41 0.83
CA VAL A 47 1.85 15.53 1.18
C VAL A 47 2.21 15.48 2.66
N TRP A 48 1.24 15.22 3.53
CA TRP A 48 1.47 15.08 4.96
C TRP A 48 2.38 13.89 5.30
N LEU A 49 2.24 12.77 4.59
CA LEU A 49 3.06 11.56 4.82
C LEU A 49 4.54 11.81 4.56
N GLN A 50 4.91 12.57 3.53
CA GLN A 50 6.31 12.75 3.10
C GLN A 50 7.27 13.17 4.24
N PRO A 51 7.00 14.20 5.05
CA PRO A 51 7.84 14.55 6.20
C PRO A 51 7.61 13.64 7.42
N ASN A 52 6.48 12.93 7.52
CA ASN A 52 6.09 12.18 8.71
C ASN A 52 6.44 10.69 8.68
N ILE A 53 6.91 10.12 7.56
CA ILE A 53 7.33 8.71 7.46
C ILE A 53 8.32 8.34 8.56
N SER A 54 9.34 9.17 8.80
CA SER A 54 10.35 8.90 9.83
C SER A 54 9.77 8.92 11.25
N ASN A 55 8.77 9.74 11.53
CA ASN A 55 8.09 9.78 12.83
C ASN A 55 7.24 8.52 13.03
N ILE A 56 6.54 8.08 11.98
CA ILE A 56 5.74 6.85 11.99
C ILE A 56 6.63 5.64 12.23
N LEU A 57 7.78 5.52 11.53
CA LEU A 57 8.75 4.44 11.73
C LEU A 57 9.36 4.44 13.13
N LYS A 58 9.51 5.61 13.76
CA LYS A 58 9.93 5.75 15.17
C LYS A 58 8.80 5.54 16.16
N GLN A 59 7.62 5.13 15.68
CA GLN A 59 6.43 4.89 16.49
C GLN A 59 5.94 6.12 17.27
N ASP A 60 6.12 7.34 16.69
CA ASP A 60 5.49 8.52 17.27
C ASP A 60 3.96 8.37 17.26
N MET A 61 3.38 8.32 18.45
CA MET A 61 1.96 8.01 18.65
C MET A 61 1.02 9.01 18.00
N SER A 62 1.43 10.28 17.89
CA SER A 62 0.64 11.32 17.22
C SER A 62 0.54 11.06 15.73
N SER A 63 1.70 10.81 15.09
CA SER A 63 1.79 10.50 13.66
C SER A 63 1.11 9.18 13.32
N LEU A 64 1.26 8.14 14.16
CA LEU A 64 0.59 6.84 13.99
C LEU A 64 -0.94 6.98 14.03
N ARG A 65 -1.47 7.66 15.05
CA ARG A 65 -2.91 7.87 15.16
C ARG A 65 -3.48 8.59 13.96
N HIS A 66 -2.84 9.66 13.52
CA HIS A 66 -3.27 10.40 12.34
C HIS A 66 -3.26 9.52 11.08
N ALA A 67 -2.17 8.78 10.85
CA ALA A 67 -2.03 7.89 9.70
C ALA A 67 -3.11 6.79 9.69
N VAL A 68 -3.33 6.11 10.83
CA VAL A 68 -4.35 5.05 10.97
C VAL A 68 -5.75 5.63 10.80
N GLN A 69 -6.04 6.75 11.50
CA GLN A 69 -7.36 7.39 11.42
C GLN A 69 -7.70 7.78 9.98
N ARG A 70 -6.78 8.47 9.27
CA ARG A 70 -7.06 8.91 7.89
C ARG A 70 -7.19 7.73 6.93
N SER A 71 -6.36 6.70 7.08
CA SER A 71 -6.46 5.47 6.27
C SER A 71 -7.81 4.77 6.47
N CYS A 72 -8.28 4.65 7.70
CA CYS A 72 -9.60 4.07 7.99
C CYS A 72 -10.74 4.92 7.39
N GLN A 73 -10.64 6.24 7.47
CA GLN A 73 -11.63 7.16 6.87
C GLN A 73 -11.69 6.98 5.36
N ILE A 74 -10.53 7.02 4.66
CA ILE A 74 -10.47 6.85 3.22
C ILE A 74 -11.06 5.49 2.80
N LYS A 75 -10.70 4.42 3.50
CA LYS A 75 -11.26 3.10 3.21
C LYS A 75 -12.77 3.08 3.39
N ALA A 76 -13.29 3.66 4.47
CA ALA A 76 -14.71 3.74 4.73
C ALA A 76 -15.44 4.57 3.66
N GLU A 77 -14.89 5.71 3.24
CA GLU A 77 -15.41 6.55 2.18
C GLU A 77 -15.51 5.81 0.83
N ILE A 78 -14.47 5.04 0.47
CA ILE A 78 -14.44 4.26 -0.78
C ILE A 78 -15.43 3.09 -0.71
N VAL A 79 -15.44 2.33 0.39
CA VAL A 79 -16.35 1.18 0.55
C VAL A 79 -17.81 1.62 0.60
N ALA A 80 -18.12 2.77 1.21
CA ALA A 80 -19.48 3.32 1.24
C ALA A 80 -20.00 3.70 -0.17
N GLN A 81 -19.10 4.04 -1.10
CA GLN A 81 -19.45 4.34 -2.50
C GLN A 81 -19.58 3.08 -3.36
N ASP A 82 -18.90 1.99 -3.00
CA ASP A 82 -18.83 0.76 -3.79
C ASP A 82 -18.62 -0.46 -2.89
N GLU A 83 -19.69 -0.91 -2.24
CA GLU A 83 -19.66 -2.02 -1.30
C GLU A 83 -19.22 -3.35 -1.96
N THR A 84 -19.64 -3.56 -3.21
CA THR A 84 -19.48 -4.84 -3.94
C THR A 84 -18.28 -4.87 -4.90
N GLU A 85 -17.44 -3.82 -4.91
CA GLU A 85 -16.23 -3.72 -5.73
C GLU A 85 -16.50 -3.83 -7.24
N GLN A 86 -17.45 -3.05 -7.73
CA GLN A 86 -17.81 -3.02 -9.15
C GLN A 86 -17.27 -1.77 -9.89
N SER A 87 -16.70 -0.80 -9.17
CA SER A 87 -16.27 0.47 -9.75
C SER A 87 -15.09 1.09 -9.00
N ILE A 88 -15.32 2.16 -8.22
CA ILE A 88 -14.26 2.95 -7.57
C ILE A 88 -13.42 2.14 -6.58
N ARG A 89 -13.98 1.13 -5.94
CA ARG A 89 -13.24 0.31 -4.97
C ARG A 89 -12.04 -0.42 -5.58
N ALA A 90 -12.04 -0.64 -6.90
CA ALA A 90 -10.91 -1.23 -7.61
C ALA A 90 -9.61 -0.45 -7.43
N ILE A 91 -9.65 0.88 -7.13
CA ILE A 91 -8.45 1.68 -6.86
C ILE A 91 -7.67 1.17 -5.64
N LEU A 92 -8.33 0.50 -4.67
CA LEU A 92 -7.68 -0.11 -3.51
C LEU A 92 -6.68 -1.21 -3.92
N ASN A 93 -6.81 -1.76 -5.13
CA ASN A 93 -5.92 -2.78 -5.68
C ASN A 93 -4.68 -2.19 -6.36
N PHE A 94 -4.43 -0.89 -6.27
CA PHE A 94 -3.22 -0.28 -6.81
C PHE A 94 -1.96 -0.98 -6.28
N GLY A 95 -1.13 -1.48 -7.17
CA GLY A 95 0.05 -2.27 -6.84
C GLY A 95 -0.20 -3.76 -6.58
N HIS A 96 -1.44 -4.19 -6.28
CA HIS A 96 -1.73 -5.57 -5.86
C HIS A 96 -1.59 -6.59 -6.99
N THR A 97 -1.96 -6.27 -8.23
CA THR A 97 -1.80 -7.19 -9.37
C THR A 97 -0.34 -7.61 -9.53
N PHE A 98 0.56 -6.64 -9.56
CA PHE A 98 2.01 -6.91 -9.62
C PHE A 98 2.53 -7.50 -8.30
N GLY A 99 2.02 -7.04 -7.16
CA GLY A 99 2.40 -7.54 -5.83
C GLY A 99 2.10 -9.03 -5.66
N HIS A 100 0.90 -9.47 -6.00
CA HIS A 100 0.52 -10.89 -5.94
C HIS A 100 1.36 -11.75 -6.91
N ALA A 101 1.69 -11.23 -8.10
CA ALA A 101 2.58 -11.94 -9.01
C ALA A 101 3.99 -12.10 -8.41
N ILE A 102 4.50 -11.07 -7.69
CA ILE A 102 5.77 -11.17 -6.94
C ILE A 102 5.69 -12.23 -5.85
N GLU A 103 4.64 -12.21 -5.01
CA GLU A 103 4.44 -13.19 -3.93
C GLU A 103 4.38 -14.62 -4.47
N ASN A 104 3.64 -14.85 -5.55
CA ASN A 104 3.52 -16.16 -6.18
C ASN A 104 4.86 -16.67 -6.73
N GLN A 105 5.66 -15.81 -7.36
CA GLN A 105 6.94 -16.18 -7.97
C GLN A 105 8.06 -16.40 -6.95
N THR A 106 8.10 -15.62 -5.88
CA THR A 106 9.15 -15.72 -4.87
C THR A 106 8.90 -16.83 -3.85
N GLY A 107 7.68 -17.35 -3.80
CA GLY A 107 7.24 -18.29 -2.76
C GLY A 107 6.86 -17.55 -1.47
N TYR A 108 5.86 -18.08 -0.79
CA TYR A 108 5.37 -17.49 0.46
C TYR A 108 6.47 -17.36 1.51
N GLY A 109 6.61 -16.16 2.07
CA GLY A 109 7.53 -15.86 3.18
C GLY A 109 8.90 -15.31 2.77
N GLN A 110 9.25 -15.24 1.50
CA GLN A 110 10.48 -14.56 1.06
C GLN A 110 10.30 -13.03 0.96
N TRP A 111 9.11 -12.60 0.54
CA TRP A 111 8.72 -11.20 0.53
C TRP A 111 7.47 -11.02 1.39
N GLY A 112 7.50 -10.05 2.29
CA GLY A 112 6.31 -9.64 3.02
C GLY A 112 5.30 -8.99 2.08
N HIS A 113 4.00 -9.14 2.38
CA HIS A 113 2.91 -8.59 1.56
C HIS A 113 3.12 -7.09 1.24
N GLY A 114 3.41 -6.27 2.25
CA GLY A 114 3.66 -4.84 2.05
C GLY A 114 4.86 -4.53 1.16
N GLN A 115 5.90 -5.36 1.20
CA GLN A 115 7.06 -5.23 0.30
C GLN A 115 6.66 -5.53 -1.15
N ALA A 116 5.90 -6.60 -1.37
CA ALA A 116 5.42 -6.98 -2.69
C ALA A 116 4.48 -5.92 -3.28
N VAL A 117 3.55 -5.40 -2.47
CA VAL A 117 2.64 -4.31 -2.87
C VAL A 117 3.41 -3.03 -3.18
N ALA A 118 4.44 -2.67 -2.40
CA ALA A 118 5.27 -1.49 -2.66
C ALA A 118 6.00 -1.58 -4.01
N ALA A 119 6.68 -2.71 -4.28
CA ALA A 119 7.30 -2.94 -5.58
C ALA A 119 6.26 -2.97 -6.71
N GLY A 120 5.09 -3.54 -6.45
CA GLY A 120 3.95 -3.55 -7.37
C GLY A 120 3.43 -2.14 -7.69
N MET A 121 3.35 -1.24 -6.71
CA MET A 121 2.99 0.16 -6.94
C MET A 121 4.00 0.87 -7.84
N VAL A 122 5.30 0.60 -7.67
CA VAL A 122 6.34 1.17 -8.55
C VAL A 122 6.21 0.62 -9.97
N LEU A 123 5.92 -0.67 -10.16
CA LEU A 123 5.70 -1.24 -11.49
C LEU A 123 4.47 -0.63 -12.17
N ALA A 124 3.36 -0.47 -11.45
CA ALA A 124 2.16 0.19 -11.94
C ALA A 124 2.42 1.65 -12.32
N ALA A 125 3.16 2.39 -11.48
CA ALA A 125 3.54 3.77 -11.75
C ALA A 125 4.47 3.89 -12.98
N ARG A 126 5.45 2.99 -13.13
CA ARG A 126 6.32 2.92 -14.33
C ARG A 126 5.51 2.66 -15.61
N LEU A 127 4.52 1.77 -15.54
CA LEU A 127 3.62 1.52 -16.66
C LEU A 127 2.82 2.79 -16.98
N SER A 128 2.26 3.45 -15.98
CA SER A 128 1.51 4.69 -16.14
C SER A 128 2.37 5.82 -16.75
N ALA A 129 3.63 5.96 -16.33
CA ALA A 129 4.56 6.94 -16.90
C ALA A 129 4.87 6.63 -18.37
N LYS A 130 5.12 5.33 -18.72
CA LYS A 130 5.30 4.90 -20.12
C LYS A 130 4.07 5.16 -20.99
N MET A 131 2.89 5.12 -20.41
CA MET A 131 1.64 5.44 -21.10
C MET A 131 1.32 6.96 -21.07
N SER A 132 2.22 7.78 -20.53
CA SER A 132 2.05 9.23 -20.38
C SER A 132 0.81 9.63 -19.56
N LEU A 133 0.40 8.78 -18.61
CA LEU A 133 -0.71 9.04 -17.68
C LEU A 133 -0.24 9.80 -16.43
N ILE A 134 1.04 9.67 -16.06
CA ILE A 134 1.71 10.43 -15.02
C ILE A 134 3.07 10.91 -15.52
N SER A 135 3.68 11.88 -14.86
CA SER A 135 5.02 12.36 -15.18
C SER A 135 6.13 11.46 -14.61
N GLU A 136 7.35 11.59 -15.12
CA GLU A 136 8.52 10.94 -14.51
C GLU A 136 8.81 11.49 -13.10
N GLU A 137 8.50 12.77 -12.85
CA GLU A 137 8.60 13.37 -11.52
C GLU A 137 7.65 12.70 -10.52
N ASP A 138 6.41 12.37 -10.93
CA ASP A 138 5.46 11.64 -10.09
C ASP A 138 5.99 10.23 -9.77
N LEU A 139 6.56 9.53 -10.76
CA LEU A 139 7.16 8.22 -10.55
C LEU A 139 8.31 8.29 -9.52
N GLU A 140 9.22 9.27 -9.66
CA GLU A 140 10.34 9.42 -8.72
C GLU A 140 9.85 9.83 -7.32
N MET A 141 8.79 10.60 -7.22
CA MET A 141 8.16 10.95 -5.94
C MET A 141 7.58 9.72 -5.24
N ILE A 142 6.90 8.83 -5.98
CA ILE A 142 6.39 7.55 -5.47
C ILE A 142 7.55 6.67 -4.97
N LYS A 143 8.60 6.51 -5.77
CA LYS A 143 9.80 5.75 -5.38
C LYS A 143 10.46 6.31 -4.13
N SER A 144 10.57 7.64 -4.05
CA SER A 144 11.20 8.32 -2.92
C SER A 144 10.47 8.05 -1.61
N ILE A 145 9.13 8.18 -1.57
CA ILE A 145 8.37 7.95 -0.34
C ILE A 145 8.42 6.48 0.10
N LEU A 146 8.32 5.53 -0.83
CA LEU A 146 8.43 4.11 -0.54
C LEU A 146 9.82 3.74 0.00
N SER A 147 10.88 4.26 -0.62
CA SER A 147 12.25 4.08 -0.15
C SER A 147 12.46 4.67 1.25
N LYS A 148 11.92 5.86 1.55
CA LYS A 148 11.96 6.46 2.90
C LYS A 148 11.23 5.60 3.94
N ALA A 149 10.20 4.87 3.53
CA ALA A 149 9.49 3.91 4.39
C ALA A 149 10.24 2.60 4.59
N GLY A 150 11.44 2.43 4.00
CA GLY A 150 12.21 1.19 4.06
C GLY A 150 11.66 0.08 3.16
N LEU A 151 10.85 0.43 2.17
CA LEU A 151 10.22 -0.50 1.25
C LEU A 151 11.02 -0.65 -0.06
N PRO A 152 11.00 -1.81 -0.71
CA PRO A 152 11.66 -2.03 -1.97
C PRO A 152 10.98 -1.22 -3.09
N VAL A 153 11.79 -0.62 -3.95
CA VAL A 153 11.35 0.14 -5.13
C VAL A 153 11.69 -0.56 -6.45
N GLU A 154 12.30 -1.73 -6.36
CA GLU A 154 12.58 -2.61 -7.49
C GLU A 154 12.02 -4.00 -7.20
N PRO A 155 11.44 -4.68 -8.20
CA PRO A 155 10.98 -6.06 -8.02
C PRO A 155 12.18 -7.00 -7.85
N PRO A 156 11.97 -8.18 -7.26
CA PRO A 156 12.99 -9.22 -7.26
C PRO A 156 13.31 -9.68 -8.69
N LYS A 157 14.45 -10.37 -8.84
CA LYS A 157 14.81 -10.96 -10.14
C LYS A 157 13.90 -12.16 -10.42
N ILE A 158 12.94 -11.98 -11.29
CA ILE A 158 11.99 -13.01 -11.75
C ILE A 158 11.99 -13.11 -13.28
N ASN A 159 11.62 -14.29 -13.77
CA ASN A 159 11.42 -14.48 -15.19
C ASN A 159 10.20 -13.70 -15.66
N VAL A 160 10.36 -12.90 -16.73
CA VAL A 160 9.30 -12.00 -17.22
C VAL A 160 8.08 -12.79 -17.74
N ASN A 161 8.29 -13.92 -18.40
CA ASN A 161 7.19 -14.72 -18.94
C ASN A 161 6.36 -15.33 -17.80
N ASP A 162 7.05 -15.95 -16.83
CA ASP A 162 6.39 -16.53 -15.65
C ASP A 162 5.67 -15.44 -14.83
N PHE A 163 6.20 -14.21 -14.82
CA PHE A 163 5.57 -13.07 -14.14
C PHE A 163 4.26 -12.64 -14.80
N ILE A 164 4.26 -12.55 -16.15
CA ILE A 164 3.07 -12.19 -16.92
C ILE A 164 1.99 -13.28 -16.80
N ASP A 165 2.38 -14.56 -16.83
CA ASP A 165 1.45 -15.68 -16.72
C ASP A 165 0.76 -15.77 -15.33
N ASN A 166 1.33 -15.12 -14.30
CA ASN A 166 0.79 -15.06 -12.95
C ASN A 166 0.02 -13.75 -12.63
N MET A 167 -0.14 -12.86 -13.59
CA MET A 167 -0.94 -11.62 -13.47
C MET A 167 -2.37 -11.83 -13.92
#